data_13d41f3c3c2639a987ac2d7e243df22d
#
_entry.id   13d41f3c3c2639a987ac2d7e243df22d
#
_cell.length_a   1.000
_cell.length_b   1.000
_cell.length_c   1.000
_cell.angle_alpha   90.00
_cell.angle_beta   90.00
_cell.angle_gamma   90.00
#
_symmetry.space_group_name_H-M   'P 1'
#
loop_
_entity.id
_entity.type
_entity.pdbx_description
1 polymer ?
#
loop_
_entity_poly.entity_id
_entity_poly.type
_entity_poly.pdbx_seq_one_letter_code
_entity_poly.pdbx_strand_id
1 'polypeptide(L)'
;LKKKFLYYALLVIIFTATALCFLFFQKAEREKLYLEEATTQQRYQLTALVYSLNTVADALFTNILNKEEVLSIVAKAGKGSVKEQQRQRERLYYTLLPLYRNLREQNSASLLHFHLPGGFSFLRFHRPALFGDNLEGVRHSITIVNETHQGLKGFEEGRVFYGFRNIYPLFYQGEFVGSTEISFPFLAIRNMATSIFPAVYTFMLEKTIVSQAVQPNVKSMYKKCMISSHHLKLKEVVTQTKKDLPGLGLVSFAALQKLNLQLREKVEEKLLLGHEFSVTAKVPKEGKTLLVTFLPVKNVKGVTAAYFVSLPG
;
A
#
# COMPACT_ATOMS: atom_id res chain seq x y z
N LEU A 1 51.18 38.98 -34.35
CA LEU A 1 50.61 39.05 -32.98
C LEU A 1 49.10 38.72 -32.94
N LYS A 2 48.27 39.38 -33.77
CA LYS A 2 46.79 39.18 -33.79
C LYS A 2 46.37 37.74 -34.03
N LYS A 3 46.99 36.98 -34.96
CA LYS A 3 46.69 35.58 -35.24
C LYS A 3 47.03 34.65 -34.05
N LYS A 4 48.13 34.88 -33.34
CA LYS A 4 48.46 34.07 -32.12
C LYS A 4 47.54 34.38 -31.00
N PHE A 5 47.12 35.63 -30.80
CA PHE A 5 46.11 35.98 -29.79
C PHE A 5 44.77 35.31 -30.06
N LEU A 6 44.28 35.29 -31.30
CA LEU A 6 43.04 34.65 -31.69
C LEU A 6 43.08 33.13 -31.44
N TYR A 7 44.23 32.50 -31.73
CA TYR A 7 44.44 31.07 -31.47
C TYR A 7 44.38 30.73 -29.97
N TYR A 8 45.06 31.49 -29.11
CA TYR A 8 44.99 31.27 -27.67
C TYR A 8 43.60 31.56 -27.10
N ALA A 9 42.92 32.60 -27.58
CA ALA A 9 41.53 32.87 -27.18
C ALA A 9 40.59 31.71 -27.54
N LEU A 10 40.74 31.12 -28.73
CA LEU A 10 39.97 29.95 -29.16
C LEU A 10 40.23 28.72 -28.28
N LEU A 11 41.49 28.44 -27.93
CA LEU A 11 41.86 27.36 -27.03
C LEU A 11 41.23 27.50 -25.63
N VAL A 12 41.24 28.72 -25.07
CA VAL A 12 40.61 29.03 -23.79
C VAL A 12 39.10 28.80 -23.87
N ILE A 13 38.43 29.22 -24.94
CA ILE A 13 37.00 29.04 -25.15
C ILE A 13 36.68 27.53 -25.23
N ILE A 14 37.45 26.76 -26.01
CA ILE A 14 37.25 25.30 -26.12
C ILE A 14 37.45 24.63 -24.76
N PHE A 15 38.50 24.96 -24.03
CA PHE A 15 38.77 24.40 -22.71
C PHE A 15 37.65 24.71 -21.71
N THR A 16 37.18 25.96 -21.66
CA THR A 16 36.07 26.34 -20.77
C THR A 16 34.78 25.67 -21.15
N ALA A 17 34.48 25.54 -22.44
CA ALA A 17 33.27 24.82 -22.91
C ALA A 17 33.34 23.34 -22.55
N THR A 18 34.48 22.68 -22.74
CA THR A 18 34.63 21.24 -22.36
C THR A 18 34.56 21.06 -20.85
N ALA A 19 35.15 21.93 -20.05
CA ALA A 19 35.05 21.89 -18.59
C ALA A 19 33.62 22.10 -18.10
N LEU A 20 32.87 23.01 -18.68
CA LEU A 20 31.47 23.23 -18.37
C LEU A 20 30.62 22.00 -18.74
N CYS A 21 30.79 21.45 -19.94
CA CYS A 21 30.11 20.21 -20.36
C CYS A 21 30.40 19.06 -19.39
N PHE A 22 31.63 18.89 -18.96
CA PHE A 22 32.02 17.86 -17.99
C PHE A 22 31.35 18.07 -16.63
N LEU A 23 31.31 19.31 -16.14
CA LEU A 23 30.62 19.64 -14.89
C LEU A 23 29.11 19.39 -14.98
N PHE A 24 28.47 19.72 -16.10
CA PHE A 24 27.06 19.41 -16.34
C PHE A 24 26.80 17.90 -16.36
N PHE A 25 27.66 17.14 -17.04
CA PHE A 25 27.56 15.69 -17.07
C PHE A 25 27.72 15.09 -15.68
N GLN A 26 28.74 15.50 -14.93
CA GLN A 26 28.93 15.05 -13.54
C GLN A 26 27.75 15.39 -12.65
N LYS A 27 27.16 16.56 -12.79
CA LYS A 27 26.01 16.99 -12.02
C LYS A 27 24.79 16.08 -12.34
N ALA A 28 24.52 15.84 -13.61
CA ALA A 28 23.41 14.98 -14.06
C ALA A 28 23.57 13.55 -13.54
N GLU A 29 24.79 13.00 -13.60
CA GLU A 29 25.08 11.65 -13.10
C GLU A 29 24.91 11.55 -11.58
N ARG A 30 25.38 12.53 -10.82
CA ARG A 30 25.17 12.60 -9.37
C ARG A 30 23.70 12.72 -9.00
N GLU A 31 22.93 13.52 -9.73
CA GLU A 31 21.48 13.65 -9.50
C GLU A 31 20.78 12.32 -9.78
N LYS A 32 21.13 11.63 -10.86
CA LYS A 32 20.59 10.30 -11.18
C LYS A 32 20.88 9.30 -10.07
N LEU A 33 22.14 9.16 -9.65
CA LEU A 33 22.55 8.26 -8.57
C LEU A 33 21.82 8.56 -7.26
N TYR A 34 21.67 9.83 -6.90
CA TYR A 34 20.92 10.26 -5.73
C TYR A 34 19.46 9.82 -5.79
N LEU A 35 18.80 9.97 -6.94
CA LEU A 35 17.41 9.56 -7.12
C LEU A 35 17.24 8.05 -7.08
N GLU A 36 18.17 7.29 -7.64
CA GLU A 36 18.19 5.82 -7.61
C GLU A 36 18.40 5.30 -6.18
N GLU A 37 19.33 5.89 -5.43
CA GLU A 37 19.58 5.57 -4.02
C GLU A 37 18.35 5.85 -3.17
N ALA A 38 17.74 7.02 -3.32
CA ALA A 38 16.52 7.40 -2.63
C ALA A 38 15.36 6.44 -2.92
N THR A 39 15.19 6.04 -4.19
CA THR A 39 14.18 5.05 -4.58
C THR A 39 14.43 3.71 -3.89
N THR A 40 15.66 3.25 -3.90
CA THR A 40 16.08 1.99 -3.30
C THR A 40 15.86 2.00 -1.78
N GLN A 41 16.25 3.08 -1.11
CA GLN A 41 16.03 3.23 0.33
C GLN A 41 14.55 3.17 0.70
N GLN A 42 13.69 3.91 -0.02
CA GLN A 42 12.25 3.91 0.22
C GLN A 42 11.63 2.54 -0.06
N ARG A 43 12.09 1.83 -1.07
CA ARG A 43 11.65 0.45 -1.35
C ARG A 43 12.00 -0.49 -0.20
N TYR A 44 13.21 -0.42 0.35
CA TYR A 44 13.57 -1.23 1.52
C TYR A 44 12.72 -0.90 2.75
N GLN A 45 12.43 0.39 2.99
CA GLN A 45 11.56 0.80 4.09
C GLN A 45 10.16 0.22 3.93
N LEU A 46 9.53 0.35 2.76
CA LEU A 46 8.21 -0.21 2.50
C LEU A 46 8.20 -1.74 2.64
N THR A 47 9.22 -2.41 2.09
CA THR A 47 9.35 -3.88 2.17
C THR A 47 9.47 -4.33 3.61
N ALA A 48 10.29 -3.67 4.44
CA ALA A 48 10.44 -3.98 5.85
C ALA A 48 9.14 -3.78 6.64
N LEU A 49 8.39 -2.71 6.36
CA LEU A 49 7.08 -2.46 6.98
C LEU A 49 6.07 -3.56 6.63
N VAL A 50 5.96 -3.93 5.36
CA VAL A 50 5.05 -5.01 4.93
C VAL A 50 5.47 -6.35 5.51
N TYR A 51 6.77 -6.64 5.54
CA TYR A 51 7.32 -7.85 6.16
C TYR A 51 7.00 -7.91 7.66
N SER A 52 7.16 -6.82 8.39
CA SER A 52 6.82 -6.73 9.82
C SER A 52 5.34 -7.05 10.07
N LEU A 53 4.43 -6.47 9.27
CA LEU A 53 2.99 -6.76 9.38
C LEU A 53 2.66 -8.23 9.04
N ASN A 54 3.32 -8.80 8.04
CA ASN A 54 3.18 -10.22 7.71
C ASN A 54 3.65 -11.11 8.86
N THR A 55 4.76 -10.76 9.51
CA THR A 55 5.28 -11.49 10.68
C THR A 55 4.29 -11.44 11.86
N VAL A 56 3.67 -10.28 12.10
CA VAL A 56 2.60 -10.17 13.11
C VAL A 56 1.41 -11.06 12.75
N ALA A 57 0.99 -11.07 11.48
CA ALA A 57 -0.09 -11.95 11.03
C ALA A 57 0.25 -13.44 11.19
N ASP A 58 1.49 -13.85 10.85
CA ASP A 58 1.96 -15.23 11.04
C ASP A 58 1.94 -15.64 12.51
N ALA A 59 2.42 -14.76 13.40
CA ALA A 59 2.41 -15.02 14.84
C ALA A 59 0.99 -15.16 15.39
N LEU A 60 0.07 -14.30 14.97
CA LEU A 60 -1.36 -14.38 15.34
C LEU A 60 -2.00 -15.67 14.83
N PHE A 61 -1.74 -16.02 13.58
CA PHE A 61 -2.23 -17.27 13.01
C PHE A 61 -1.71 -18.46 13.79
N THR A 62 -0.40 -18.60 13.94
CA THR A 62 0.23 -19.77 14.57
C THR A 62 -0.13 -19.91 16.05
N ASN A 63 -0.16 -18.81 16.78
CA ASN A 63 -0.32 -18.87 18.23
C ASN A 63 -1.76 -18.81 18.72
N ILE A 64 -2.71 -18.31 17.90
CA ILE A 64 -4.09 -18.08 18.32
C ILE A 64 -5.10 -18.71 17.35
N LEU A 65 -5.03 -18.41 16.05
CA LEU A 65 -6.08 -18.79 15.12
C LEU A 65 -6.00 -20.26 14.67
N ASN A 66 -4.78 -20.81 14.63
CA ASN A 66 -4.52 -22.22 14.28
C ASN A 66 -4.50 -23.13 15.52
N LYS A 67 -5.40 -22.89 16.48
CA LYS A 67 -5.56 -23.71 17.69
C LYS A 67 -6.80 -24.59 17.61
N GLU A 68 -6.71 -25.74 18.24
CA GLU A 68 -7.76 -26.76 18.27
C GLU A 68 -9.16 -26.18 18.54
N GLU A 69 -9.26 -25.26 19.50
CA GLU A 69 -10.52 -24.61 19.85
C GLU A 69 -11.12 -23.86 18.66
N VAL A 70 -10.34 -23.02 17.96
CA VAL A 70 -10.79 -22.22 16.81
C VAL A 70 -11.12 -23.14 15.64
N LEU A 71 -10.22 -24.07 15.34
CA LEU A 71 -10.36 -25.01 14.22
C LEU A 71 -11.62 -25.89 14.37
N SER A 72 -11.88 -26.41 15.57
CA SER A 72 -13.07 -27.24 15.86
C SER A 72 -14.37 -26.46 15.68
N ILE A 73 -14.39 -25.17 16.04
CA ILE A 73 -15.57 -24.29 15.83
C ILE A 73 -15.85 -24.14 14.33
N VAL A 74 -14.82 -23.83 13.53
CA VAL A 74 -14.96 -23.64 12.07
C VAL A 74 -15.38 -24.96 11.40
N ALA A 75 -14.77 -26.07 11.78
CA ALA A 75 -15.11 -27.40 11.26
C ALA A 75 -16.57 -27.76 11.53
N LYS A 76 -17.08 -27.55 12.76
CA LYS A 76 -18.48 -27.78 13.13
C LYS A 76 -19.44 -26.88 12.35
N ALA A 77 -19.04 -25.64 12.09
CA ALA A 77 -19.84 -24.73 11.28
C ALA A 77 -19.96 -25.20 9.83
N GLY A 78 -18.87 -25.68 9.21
CA GLY A 78 -18.86 -26.14 7.81
C GLY A 78 -19.75 -27.39 7.57
N LYS A 79 -19.88 -28.26 8.58
CA LYS A 79 -20.66 -29.51 8.51
C LYS A 79 -22.07 -29.39 9.11
N GLY A 80 -22.37 -28.27 9.78
CA GLY A 80 -23.59 -28.10 10.56
C GLY A 80 -24.77 -27.53 9.79
N SER A 81 -25.97 -27.68 10.39
CA SER A 81 -27.18 -27.00 9.93
C SER A 81 -27.03 -25.47 10.04
N VAL A 82 -27.93 -24.70 9.42
CA VAL A 82 -27.97 -23.23 9.52
C VAL A 82 -27.97 -22.76 10.99
N LYS A 83 -28.74 -23.45 11.86
CA LYS A 83 -28.79 -23.14 13.30
C LYS A 83 -27.43 -23.41 13.97
N GLU A 84 -26.78 -24.52 13.60
CA GLU A 84 -25.44 -24.84 14.12
C GLU A 84 -24.38 -23.85 13.62
N GLN A 85 -24.43 -23.49 12.35
CA GLN A 85 -23.53 -22.44 11.82
C GLN A 85 -23.67 -21.12 12.60
N GLN A 86 -24.92 -20.71 12.91
CA GLN A 86 -25.16 -19.51 13.69
C GLN A 86 -24.54 -19.61 15.09
N ARG A 87 -24.78 -20.73 15.78
CA ARG A 87 -24.22 -20.97 17.10
C ARG A 87 -22.69 -20.97 17.12
N GLN A 88 -22.08 -21.61 16.13
CA GLN A 88 -20.61 -21.65 16.03
C GLN A 88 -20.03 -20.28 15.64
N ARG A 89 -20.73 -19.46 14.82
CA ARG A 89 -20.34 -18.09 14.50
C ARG A 89 -20.32 -17.20 15.74
N GLU A 90 -21.35 -17.28 16.56
CA GLU A 90 -21.42 -16.53 17.82
C GLU A 90 -20.32 -16.98 18.79
N ARG A 91 -20.11 -18.30 18.91
CA ARG A 91 -19.02 -18.84 19.74
C ARG A 91 -17.67 -18.32 19.28
N LEU A 92 -17.35 -18.40 17.98
CA LEU A 92 -16.10 -17.89 17.42
C LEU A 92 -15.92 -16.39 17.66
N TYR A 93 -17.01 -15.64 17.50
CA TYR A 93 -16.98 -14.18 17.74
C TYR A 93 -16.59 -13.87 19.19
N TYR A 94 -17.24 -14.48 20.17
CA TYR A 94 -16.94 -14.20 21.58
C TYR A 94 -15.58 -14.75 22.01
N THR A 95 -15.15 -15.90 21.50
CA THR A 95 -13.81 -16.45 21.76
C THR A 95 -12.70 -15.50 21.30
N LEU A 96 -12.82 -14.90 20.12
CA LEU A 96 -11.76 -14.07 19.54
C LEU A 96 -12.01 -12.56 19.69
N LEU A 97 -13.11 -12.12 20.28
CA LEU A 97 -13.42 -10.70 20.48
C LEU A 97 -12.35 -9.94 21.27
N PRO A 98 -11.76 -10.49 22.35
CA PRO A 98 -10.66 -9.82 23.07
C PRO A 98 -9.44 -9.59 22.17
N LEU A 99 -9.05 -10.61 21.40
CA LEU A 99 -7.98 -10.48 20.41
C LEU A 99 -8.27 -9.37 19.38
N TYR A 100 -9.48 -9.39 18.81
CA TYR A 100 -9.87 -8.44 17.78
C TYR A 100 -9.89 -7.00 18.31
N ARG A 101 -10.32 -6.77 19.56
CA ARG A 101 -10.26 -5.46 20.20
C ARG A 101 -8.80 -4.97 20.33
N ASN A 102 -7.90 -5.81 20.82
CA ASN A 102 -6.48 -5.46 20.92
C ASN A 102 -5.87 -5.13 19.55
N LEU A 103 -6.20 -5.90 18.52
CA LEU A 103 -5.72 -5.63 17.15
C LEU A 103 -6.20 -4.26 16.63
N ARG A 104 -7.42 -3.89 16.93
CA ARG A 104 -7.96 -2.57 16.56
C ARG A 104 -7.31 -1.42 17.30
N GLU A 105 -7.08 -1.58 18.59
CA GLU A 105 -6.47 -0.54 19.42
C GLU A 105 -5.00 -0.31 19.09
N GLN A 106 -4.24 -1.37 18.89
CA GLN A 106 -2.79 -1.27 18.65
C GLN A 106 -2.43 -0.94 17.20
N ASN A 107 -3.18 -1.45 16.21
CA ASN A 107 -2.83 -1.39 14.79
C ASN A 107 -3.85 -0.64 13.91
N SER A 108 -4.72 0.16 14.48
CA SER A 108 -5.64 1.08 13.80
C SER A 108 -6.42 0.50 12.62
N ALA A 109 -6.91 -0.77 12.71
CA ALA A 109 -7.81 -1.38 11.74
C ALA A 109 -7.32 -2.67 11.05
N SER A 110 -6.72 -3.60 11.77
CA SER A 110 -6.59 -4.97 11.26
C SER A 110 -7.98 -5.59 11.09
N LEU A 111 -8.18 -6.29 9.98
CA LEU A 111 -9.42 -7.02 9.75
C LEU A 111 -9.17 -8.49 9.99
N LEU A 112 -10.07 -9.08 10.75
CA LEU A 112 -10.14 -10.52 10.97
C LEU A 112 -11.41 -11.06 10.32
N HIS A 113 -11.26 -12.03 9.42
CA HIS A 113 -12.36 -12.61 8.66
C HIS A 113 -12.15 -14.12 8.51
N PHE A 114 -13.19 -14.89 8.73
CA PHE A 114 -13.21 -16.33 8.54
C PHE A 114 -14.11 -16.70 7.37
N HIS A 115 -13.69 -17.71 6.61
CA HIS A 115 -14.41 -18.24 5.45
C HIS A 115 -14.58 -19.76 5.61
N LEU A 116 -15.73 -20.26 5.21
CA LEU A 116 -15.96 -21.69 5.04
C LEU A 116 -15.47 -22.15 3.66
N PRO A 117 -15.31 -23.45 3.41
CA PRO A 117 -14.96 -24.00 2.11
C PRO A 117 -15.85 -23.44 0.99
N GLY A 118 -15.28 -23.23 -0.21
CA GLY A 118 -15.98 -22.58 -1.33
C GLY A 118 -16.05 -21.05 -1.21
N GLY A 119 -15.24 -20.44 -0.31
CA GLY A 119 -15.13 -18.98 -0.21
C GLY A 119 -16.35 -18.28 0.44
N PHE A 120 -17.19 -19.00 1.16
CA PHE A 120 -18.33 -18.39 1.86
C PHE A 120 -17.88 -17.62 3.10
N SER A 121 -18.30 -16.37 3.20
CA SER A 121 -18.04 -15.53 4.38
C SER A 121 -18.72 -16.10 5.61
N PHE A 122 -17.92 -16.54 6.58
CA PHE A 122 -18.45 -17.10 7.83
C PHE A 122 -18.58 -16.05 8.93
N LEU A 123 -17.51 -15.31 9.22
CA LEU A 123 -17.51 -14.27 10.26
C LEU A 123 -16.58 -13.12 9.91
N ARG A 124 -17.13 -11.92 9.74
CA ARG A 124 -16.40 -10.65 9.66
C ARG A 124 -16.43 -9.95 11.00
N PHE A 125 -15.30 -9.84 11.69
CA PHE A 125 -15.26 -9.20 13.01
C PHE A 125 -15.63 -7.70 12.97
N HIS A 126 -15.33 -7.00 11.87
CA HIS A 126 -15.71 -5.59 11.69
C HIS A 126 -17.18 -5.36 11.31
N ARG A 127 -17.88 -6.40 10.85
CA ARG A 127 -19.31 -6.40 10.45
C ARG A 127 -19.94 -7.76 10.70
N PRO A 128 -20.12 -8.17 11.97
CA PRO A 128 -20.57 -9.54 12.30
C PRO A 128 -21.95 -9.93 11.75
N ALA A 129 -22.79 -8.91 11.48
CA ALA A 129 -24.11 -9.14 10.89
C ALA A 129 -24.09 -9.45 9.38
N LEU A 130 -22.95 -9.25 8.69
CA LEU A 130 -22.80 -9.53 7.26
C LEU A 130 -22.02 -10.82 7.06
N PHE A 131 -22.72 -11.89 6.69
CA PHE A 131 -22.15 -13.22 6.47
C PHE A 131 -22.93 -13.99 5.39
N GLY A 132 -22.41 -15.12 4.96
CA GLY A 132 -23.08 -16.06 4.05
C GLY A 132 -22.92 -15.74 2.57
N ASP A 133 -22.37 -14.58 2.20
CA ASP A 133 -22.10 -14.26 0.82
C ASP A 133 -20.88 -15.03 0.29
N ASN A 134 -20.96 -15.49 -0.96
CA ASN A 134 -19.84 -16.13 -1.63
C ASN A 134 -18.87 -15.05 -2.13
N LEU A 135 -17.59 -15.23 -1.81
CA LEU A 135 -16.49 -14.34 -2.17
C LEU A 135 -15.67 -14.87 -3.36
N GLU A 136 -15.95 -16.07 -3.82
CA GLU A 136 -15.33 -16.64 -5.00
C GLU A 136 -15.60 -15.77 -6.22
N GLY A 137 -14.57 -15.56 -7.05
CA GLY A 137 -14.66 -14.64 -8.20
C GLY A 137 -14.65 -13.14 -7.85
N VAL A 138 -14.87 -12.80 -6.56
CA VAL A 138 -14.80 -11.41 -6.07
C VAL A 138 -13.48 -11.12 -5.36
N ARG A 139 -12.99 -12.09 -4.60
CA ARG A 139 -11.78 -12.06 -3.81
C ARG A 139 -10.83 -13.13 -4.31
N HIS A 140 -9.94 -12.71 -5.20
CA HIS A 140 -9.02 -13.61 -5.88
C HIS A 140 -8.10 -14.36 -4.93
N SER A 141 -7.64 -13.67 -3.87
CA SER A 141 -6.84 -14.28 -2.82
C SER A 141 -7.56 -15.41 -2.07
N ILE A 142 -8.86 -15.25 -1.80
CA ILE A 142 -9.67 -16.27 -1.14
C ILE A 142 -9.88 -17.47 -2.07
N THR A 143 -10.17 -17.21 -3.35
CA THR A 143 -10.32 -18.27 -4.37
C THR A 143 -9.05 -19.13 -4.44
N ILE A 144 -7.88 -18.50 -4.59
CA ILE A 144 -6.59 -19.21 -4.64
C ILE A 144 -6.39 -20.10 -3.41
N VAL A 145 -6.60 -19.55 -2.19
CA VAL A 145 -6.37 -20.31 -0.96
C VAL A 145 -7.35 -21.49 -0.83
N ASN A 146 -8.61 -21.32 -1.25
CA ASN A 146 -9.58 -22.42 -1.25
C ASN A 146 -9.26 -23.52 -2.27
N GLU A 147 -8.69 -23.17 -3.43
CA GLU A 147 -8.31 -24.13 -4.48
C GLU A 147 -6.99 -24.83 -4.19
N THR A 148 -5.98 -24.07 -3.72
CA THR A 148 -4.62 -24.60 -3.56
C THR A 148 -4.34 -25.12 -2.16
N HIS A 149 -5.15 -24.72 -1.18
CA HIS A 149 -4.91 -24.97 0.25
C HIS A 149 -3.56 -24.44 0.75
N GLN A 150 -3.00 -23.45 0.06
CA GLN A 150 -1.76 -22.77 0.44
C GLN A 150 -2.05 -21.35 0.89
N GLY A 151 -1.31 -20.89 1.90
CA GLY A 151 -1.42 -19.51 2.37
C GLY A 151 -1.00 -18.50 1.32
N LEU A 152 -1.66 -17.33 1.29
CA LEU A 152 -1.35 -16.26 0.35
C LEU A 152 -1.20 -14.94 1.08
N LYS A 153 -0.17 -14.18 0.72
CA LYS A 153 0.08 -12.81 1.21
C LYS A 153 0.24 -11.85 0.05
N GLY A 154 -0.40 -10.69 0.14
CA GLY A 154 -0.26 -9.69 -0.90
C GLY A 154 -1.26 -8.55 -0.77
N PHE A 155 -1.08 -7.55 -1.62
CA PHE A 155 -2.03 -6.46 -1.76
C PHE A 155 -3.22 -6.90 -2.61
N GLU A 156 -4.42 -6.60 -2.17
CA GLU A 156 -5.64 -6.89 -2.93
C GLU A 156 -6.70 -5.82 -2.71
N GLU A 157 -7.40 -5.53 -3.78
CA GLU A 157 -8.56 -4.67 -3.81
C GLU A 157 -9.77 -5.39 -3.20
N GLY A 158 -10.51 -4.70 -2.36
CA GLY A 158 -11.76 -5.19 -1.81
C GLY A 158 -12.94 -4.34 -2.23
N ARG A 159 -14.16 -4.86 -2.10
CA ARG A 159 -15.40 -4.11 -2.40
C ARG A 159 -15.55 -2.83 -1.57
N VAL A 160 -14.94 -2.80 -0.38
CA VAL A 160 -15.06 -1.70 0.58
C VAL A 160 -13.74 -1.01 0.86
N PHE A 161 -12.64 -1.76 0.95
CA PHE A 161 -11.32 -1.19 1.23
C PHE A 161 -10.20 -2.03 0.62
N TYR A 162 -9.05 -1.39 0.47
CA TYR A 162 -7.81 -1.96 -0.02
C TYR A 162 -6.91 -2.32 1.14
N GLY A 163 -6.15 -3.40 1.01
CA GLY A 163 -5.24 -3.77 2.06
C GLY A 163 -4.26 -4.85 1.68
N PHE A 164 -3.26 -4.99 2.53
CA PHE A 164 -2.35 -6.10 2.51
C PHE A 164 -3.00 -7.26 3.25
N ARG A 165 -3.18 -8.36 2.54
CA ARG A 165 -3.93 -9.53 2.95
C ARG A 165 -2.99 -10.65 3.35
N ASN A 166 -3.26 -11.29 4.46
CA ASN A 166 -2.63 -12.53 4.88
C ASN A 166 -3.75 -13.55 5.05
N ILE A 167 -3.84 -14.50 4.13
CA ILE A 167 -4.89 -15.52 4.12
C ILE A 167 -4.25 -16.87 4.38
N TYR A 168 -4.78 -17.59 5.35
CA TYR A 168 -4.26 -18.86 5.81
C TYR A 168 -5.34 -19.93 5.67
N PRO A 169 -5.01 -21.11 5.09
CA PRO A 169 -5.91 -22.25 5.11
C PRO A 169 -6.04 -22.81 6.53
N LEU A 170 -7.22 -23.29 6.87
CA LEU A 170 -7.51 -23.91 8.14
C LEU A 170 -7.74 -25.40 7.93
N PHE A 171 -7.04 -26.23 8.73
CA PHE A 171 -7.17 -27.68 8.72
C PHE A 171 -7.56 -28.17 10.10
N TYR A 172 -8.53 -29.06 10.15
CA TYR A 172 -8.95 -29.72 11.37
C TYR A 172 -8.97 -31.23 11.13
N GLN A 173 -8.18 -31.98 11.92
CA GLN A 173 -8.05 -33.44 11.77
C GLN A 173 -7.65 -33.88 10.34
N GLY A 174 -6.79 -33.08 9.69
CA GLY A 174 -6.31 -33.34 8.32
C GLY A 174 -7.25 -32.86 7.20
N GLU A 175 -8.47 -32.45 7.51
CA GLU A 175 -9.44 -31.95 6.52
C GLU A 175 -9.37 -30.42 6.41
N PHE A 176 -9.46 -29.88 5.19
CA PHE A 176 -9.62 -28.46 4.94
C PHE A 176 -11.01 -28.00 5.40
N VAL A 177 -11.05 -27.06 6.34
CA VAL A 177 -12.29 -26.57 6.95
C VAL A 177 -12.61 -25.11 6.61
N GLY A 178 -11.77 -24.47 5.79
CA GLY A 178 -11.93 -23.10 5.35
C GLY A 178 -10.64 -22.29 5.43
N SER A 179 -10.77 -20.98 5.52
CA SER A 179 -9.62 -20.08 5.61
C SER A 179 -9.88 -18.93 6.58
N THR A 180 -8.81 -18.30 7.05
CA THR A 180 -8.88 -17.06 7.83
C THR A 180 -8.01 -15.97 7.21
N GLU A 181 -8.48 -14.73 7.27
CA GLU A 181 -7.81 -13.54 6.74
C GLU A 181 -7.47 -12.58 7.87
N ILE A 182 -6.21 -12.16 7.92
CA ILE A 182 -5.74 -11.01 8.71
C ILE A 182 -5.29 -9.96 7.72
N SER A 183 -5.93 -8.78 7.71
CA SER A 183 -5.63 -7.73 6.73
C SER A 183 -5.29 -6.42 7.38
N PHE A 184 -4.35 -5.71 6.78
CA PHE A 184 -3.90 -4.40 7.19
C PHE A 184 -4.26 -3.38 6.09
N PRO A 185 -5.12 -2.37 6.38
CA PRO A 185 -5.40 -1.31 5.43
C PRO A 185 -4.15 -0.46 5.21
N PHE A 186 -4.08 0.24 4.08
CA PHE A 186 -2.97 1.14 3.78
C PHE A 186 -2.72 2.16 4.92
N LEU A 187 -3.78 2.63 5.58
CA LEU A 187 -3.65 3.58 6.68
C LEU A 187 -2.80 3.04 7.83
N ALA A 188 -2.88 1.74 8.13
CA ALA A 188 -2.04 1.11 9.16
C ALA A 188 -0.54 1.16 8.76
N ILE A 189 -0.22 0.83 7.51
CA ILE A 189 1.16 0.92 6.99
C ILE A 189 1.66 2.36 7.00
N ARG A 190 0.82 3.29 6.56
CA ARG A 190 1.13 4.71 6.58
C ARG A 190 1.45 5.22 7.98
N ASN A 191 0.60 4.90 8.96
CA ASN A 191 0.79 5.32 10.33
C ASN A 191 2.08 4.73 10.93
N MET A 192 2.35 3.45 10.68
CA MET A 192 3.61 2.81 11.06
C MET A 192 4.81 3.47 10.38
N ALA A 193 4.74 3.74 9.07
CA ALA A 193 5.79 4.43 8.34
C ALA A 193 6.09 5.81 8.95
N THR A 194 5.04 6.62 9.18
CA THR A 194 5.18 7.98 9.74
C THR A 194 5.71 7.98 11.18
N SER A 195 5.44 6.93 11.96
CA SER A 195 5.98 6.83 13.35
C SER A 195 7.47 6.48 13.39
N ILE A 196 8.00 5.85 12.34
CA ILE A 196 9.40 5.39 12.27
C ILE A 196 10.26 6.38 11.45
N PHE A 197 9.72 6.90 10.36
CA PHE A 197 10.47 7.73 9.41
C PHE A 197 9.84 9.13 9.29
N PRO A 198 10.64 10.20 9.34
CA PRO A 198 10.14 11.57 9.23
C PRO A 198 9.77 11.90 7.76
N ALA A 199 8.64 11.39 7.29
CA ALA A 199 8.15 11.59 5.93
C ALA A 199 6.63 11.63 5.88
N VAL A 200 6.09 12.30 4.86
CA VAL A 200 4.67 12.21 4.52
C VAL A 200 4.46 11.06 3.55
N TYR A 201 3.57 10.16 3.90
CA TYR A 201 3.19 9.02 3.06
C TYR A 201 1.78 9.18 2.53
N THR A 202 1.60 8.90 1.25
CA THR A 202 0.29 8.87 0.59
C THR A 202 0.19 7.65 -0.32
N PHE A 203 -1.05 7.29 -0.67
CA PHE A 203 -1.35 6.13 -1.48
C PHE A 203 -2.22 6.54 -2.67
N MET A 204 -1.79 6.19 -3.87
CA MET A 204 -2.49 6.46 -5.11
C MET A 204 -2.97 5.13 -5.69
N LEU A 205 -4.28 5.01 -5.89
CA LEU A 205 -4.93 3.80 -6.39
C LEU A 205 -5.24 3.96 -7.88
N GLU A 206 -4.98 2.94 -8.66
CA GLU A 206 -5.31 2.95 -10.08
C GLU A 206 -6.84 3.04 -10.26
N LYS A 207 -7.29 3.97 -11.10
CA LYS A 207 -8.70 4.37 -11.22
C LYS A 207 -9.57 3.28 -11.83
N THR A 208 -9.09 2.54 -12.82
CA THR A 208 -9.86 1.46 -13.48
C THR A 208 -10.09 0.31 -12.50
N ILE A 209 -9.07 -0.05 -11.73
CA ILE A 209 -9.16 -1.06 -10.68
C ILE A 209 -10.18 -0.65 -9.61
N VAL A 210 -10.12 0.62 -9.14
CA VAL A 210 -11.12 1.14 -8.19
C VAL A 210 -12.51 1.08 -8.78
N SER A 211 -12.68 1.45 -10.05
CA SER A 211 -14.00 1.49 -10.67
C SER A 211 -14.64 0.11 -10.82
N GLN A 212 -13.82 -0.93 -11.00
CA GLN A 212 -14.26 -2.32 -11.14
C GLN A 212 -14.49 -3.02 -9.80
N ALA A 213 -13.59 -2.81 -8.83
CA ALA A 213 -13.60 -3.54 -7.56
C ALA A 213 -14.56 -2.95 -6.50
N VAL A 214 -14.74 -1.61 -6.50
CA VAL A 214 -15.42 -0.90 -5.39
C VAL A 214 -16.91 -0.73 -5.64
N GLN A 215 -17.70 -1.00 -4.61
CA GLN A 215 -19.15 -0.78 -4.64
C GLN A 215 -19.50 0.71 -4.86
N PRO A 216 -20.58 1.02 -5.58
CA PRO A 216 -20.99 2.39 -5.91
C PRO A 216 -21.13 3.33 -4.71
N ASN A 217 -21.69 2.83 -3.59
CA ASN A 217 -21.88 3.59 -2.36
C ASN A 217 -20.57 3.98 -1.66
N VAL A 218 -19.48 3.27 -1.94
CA VAL A 218 -18.15 3.54 -1.35
C VAL A 218 -17.31 4.46 -2.24
N LYS A 219 -17.66 4.64 -3.52
CA LYS A 219 -16.93 5.51 -4.45
C LYS A 219 -16.79 6.95 -3.96
N SER A 220 -17.74 7.43 -3.18
CA SER A 220 -17.70 8.76 -2.56
C SER A 220 -16.53 8.97 -1.58
N MET A 221 -15.90 7.89 -1.10
CA MET A 221 -14.71 7.95 -0.23
C MET A 221 -13.43 8.32 -0.98
N TYR A 222 -13.47 8.31 -2.31
CA TYR A 222 -12.31 8.61 -3.15
C TYR A 222 -12.33 10.04 -3.68
N LYS A 223 -11.14 10.61 -3.88
CA LYS A 223 -10.90 11.89 -4.54
C LYS A 223 -9.96 11.71 -5.73
N LYS A 224 -10.10 12.58 -6.73
CA LYS A 224 -9.15 12.68 -7.85
C LYS A 224 -7.74 12.97 -7.31
N CYS A 225 -6.76 12.27 -7.85
CA CYS A 225 -5.37 12.56 -7.59
C CYS A 225 -4.93 13.74 -8.45
N MET A 226 -4.23 14.72 -7.85
CA MET A 226 -3.76 15.89 -8.59
C MET A 226 -2.49 15.58 -9.40
N ILE A 227 -1.69 14.63 -8.94
CA ILE A 227 -0.42 14.26 -9.57
C ILE A 227 -0.58 13.31 -10.77
N SER A 228 -1.76 12.68 -10.91
CA SER A 228 -2.08 11.77 -12.03
C SER A 228 -3.58 11.75 -12.29
N SER A 229 -3.96 11.70 -13.57
CA SER A 229 -5.35 11.55 -14.01
C SER A 229 -5.88 10.13 -13.92
N HIS A 230 -4.97 9.15 -13.87
CA HIS A 230 -5.25 7.72 -13.83
C HIS A 230 -5.37 7.15 -12.42
N HIS A 231 -5.17 7.98 -11.38
CA HIS A 231 -5.19 7.54 -10.00
C HIS A 231 -6.19 8.29 -9.14
N LEU A 232 -6.61 7.65 -8.06
CA LEU A 232 -7.47 8.18 -7.01
C LEU A 232 -6.77 8.10 -5.66
N LYS A 233 -7.23 8.91 -4.70
CA LYS A 233 -6.78 8.89 -3.30
C LYS A 233 -7.97 8.73 -2.36
N LEU A 234 -7.80 8.01 -1.27
CA LEU A 234 -8.79 7.98 -0.19
C LEU A 234 -8.86 9.35 0.49
N LYS A 235 -10.07 9.84 0.77
CA LYS A 235 -10.30 11.11 1.49
C LYS A 235 -9.62 11.12 2.86
N GLU A 236 -9.65 9.99 3.57
CA GLU A 236 -9.01 9.83 4.87
C GLU A 236 -7.50 10.03 4.79
N VAL A 237 -6.82 9.44 3.80
CA VAL A 237 -5.38 9.64 3.57
C VAL A 237 -5.06 11.10 3.26
N VAL A 238 -5.90 11.78 2.47
CA VAL A 238 -5.73 13.21 2.18
C VAL A 238 -5.88 14.06 3.45
N THR A 239 -6.86 13.74 4.30
CA THR A 239 -7.09 14.43 5.56
C THR A 239 -5.92 14.26 6.52
N GLN A 240 -5.40 13.04 6.63
CA GLN A 240 -4.25 12.75 7.47
C GLN A 240 -2.97 13.41 6.95
N THR A 241 -2.74 13.41 5.63
CA THR A 241 -1.63 14.16 5.02
C THR A 241 -1.65 15.64 5.40
N LYS A 242 -2.83 16.27 5.42
CA LYS A 242 -2.99 17.65 5.87
C LYS A 242 -2.54 17.88 7.31
N LYS A 243 -2.78 16.91 8.20
CA LYS A 243 -2.41 16.98 9.61
C LYS A 243 -0.91 16.80 9.84
N ASP A 244 -0.26 15.94 9.04
CA ASP A 244 1.14 15.58 9.23
C ASP A 244 2.11 16.64 8.68
N LEU A 245 1.76 17.32 7.59
CA LEU A 245 2.64 18.30 6.92
C LEU A 245 3.22 19.37 7.86
N PRO A 246 2.43 20.01 8.77
CA PRO A 246 2.97 21.02 9.66
C PRO A 246 4.01 20.47 10.63
N GLY A 247 3.78 19.27 11.18
CA GLY A 247 4.67 18.61 12.14
C GLY A 247 6.05 18.25 11.57
N LEU A 248 6.13 18.09 10.25
CA LEU A 248 7.38 17.76 9.55
C LEU A 248 8.10 18.99 8.98
N GLY A 249 7.52 20.18 9.08
CA GLY A 249 8.12 21.42 8.58
C GLY A 249 8.38 21.43 7.06
N LEU A 250 7.73 20.54 6.30
CA LEU A 250 7.99 20.37 4.89
C LEU A 250 7.45 21.53 4.05
N VAL A 251 6.16 21.56 3.84
CA VAL A 251 5.47 22.57 3.04
C VAL A 251 4.00 22.67 3.47
N SER A 252 3.35 23.79 3.14
CA SER A 252 1.92 23.90 3.32
C SER A 252 1.14 22.93 2.40
N PHE A 253 -0.06 22.53 2.81
CA PHE A 253 -0.90 21.66 1.96
C PHE A 253 -1.23 22.31 0.61
N ALA A 254 -1.40 23.63 0.58
CA ALA A 254 -1.63 24.37 -0.66
C ALA A 254 -0.42 24.37 -1.59
N ALA A 255 0.79 24.48 -1.04
CA ALA A 255 2.04 24.37 -1.78
C ALA A 255 2.22 22.95 -2.35
N LEU A 256 1.93 21.91 -1.54
CA LEU A 256 1.94 20.52 -2.01
C LEU A 256 0.95 20.28 -3.15
N GLN A 257 -0.24 20.86 -3.11
CA GLN A 257 -1.20 20.75 -4.22
C GLN A 257 -0.67 21.35 -5.51
N LYS A 258 -0.03 22.54 -5.46
CA LYS A 258 0.60 23.18 -6.64
C LYS A 258 1.74 22.32 -7.16
N LEU A 259 2.58 21.80 -6.26
CA LEU A 259 3.67 20.91 -6.62
C LEU A 259 3.17 19.65 -7.34
N ASN A 260 2.10 19.03 -6.86
CA ASN A 260 1.50 17.86 -7.48
C ASN A 260 1.05 18.13 -8.93
N LEU A 261 0.53 19.31 -9.21
CA LEU A 261 0.16 19.71 -10.58
C LEU A 261 1.38 19.86 -11.49
N GLN A 262 2.46 20.46 -10.97
CA GLN A 262 3.71 20.63 -11.73
C GLN A 262 4.41 19.31 -12.01
N LEU A 263 4.33 18.36 -11.06
CA LEU A 263 4.92 17.04 -11.22
C LEU A 263 4.19 16.19 -12.25
N ARG A 264 2.89 16.43 -12.47
CA ARG A 264 2.04 15.57 -13.28
C ARG A 264 2.64 15.24 -14.66
N GLU A 265 3.06 16.23 -15.41
CA GLU A 265 3.65 16.04 -16.74
C GLU A 265 4.94 15.21 -16.70
N LYS A 266 5.71 15.33 -15.61
CA LYS A 266 6.99 14.64 -15.45
C LYS A 266 6.85 13.17 -15.03
N VAL A 267 5.74 12.82 -14.38
CA VAL A 267 5.59 11.50 -13.74
C VAL A 267 4.53 10.61 -14.39
N GLU A 268 3.57 11.18 -15.16
CA GLU A 268 2.42 10.45 -15.69
C GLU A 268 2.84 9.21 -16.49
N GLU A 269 3.80 9.34 -17.40
CA GLU A 269 4.29 8.23 -18.23
C GLU A 269 4.91 7.12 -17.38
N LYS A 270 5.78 7.47 -16.42
CA LYS A 270 6.42 6.50 -15.52
C LYS A 270 5.41 5.76 -14.65
N LEU A 271 4.37 6.47 -14.20
CA LEU A 271 3.27 5.89 -13.43
C LEU A 271 2.47 4.88 -14.26
N LEU A 272 2.19 5.20 -15.52
CA LEU A 272 1.47 4.29 -16.44
C LEU A 272 2.27 3.03 -16.77
N LEU A 273 3.60 3.14 -16.85
CA LEU A 273 4.48 2.01 -17.08
C LEU A 273 4.71 1.13 -15.83
N GLY A 274 4.22 1.53 -14.66
CA GLY A 274 4.39 0.76 -13.44
C GLY A 274 5.81 0.80 -12.88
N HIS A 275 6.61 1.82 -13.21
CA HIS A 275 7.99 1.95 -12.76
C HIS A 275 8.07 2.50 -11.34
N GLU A 276 9.10 2.10 -10.59
CA GLU A 276 9.54 2.78 -9.38
C GLU A 276 10.53 3.88 -9.73
N PHE A 277 10.41 5.04 -9.10
CA PHE A 277 11.29 6.16 -9.36
C PHE A 277 11.18 7.24 -8.29
N SER A 278 12.22 8.09 -8.22
CA SER A 278 12.20 9.34 -7.48
C SER A 278 12.33 10.52 -8.43
N VAL A 279 11.78 11.65 -8.00
CA VAL A 279 11.95 12.94 -8.69
C VAL A 279 12.18 14.05 -7.68
N THR A 280 12.94 15.06 -8.08
CA THR A 280 13.02 16.32 -7.34
C THR A 280 12.07 17.34 -7.93
N ALA A 281 11.47 18.16 -7.05
CA ALA A 281 10.59 19.24 -7.45
C ALA A 281 10.80 20.49 -6.58
N LYS A 282 10.95 21.63 -7.22
CA LYS A 282 11.06 22.93 -6.55
C LYS A 282 9.70 23.39 -6.08
N VAL A 283 9.60 23.72 -4.80
CA VAL A 283 8.36 24.26 -4.21
C VAL A 283 8.21 25.71 -4.63
N PRO A 284 7.09 26.07 -5.27
CA PRO A 284 6.87 27.45 -5.70
C PRO A 284 6.92 28.41 -4.51
N LYS A 285 7.72 29.50 -4.64
CA LYS A 285 7.84 30.60 -3.67
C LYS A 285 8.54 30.27 -2.34
N GLU A 286 8.91 29.01 -2.07
CA GLU A 286 9.53 28.62 -0.80
C GLU A 286 11.05 28.36 -0.94
N GLY A 287 11.60 28.34 -2.15
CA GLY A 287 13.02 28.07 -2.42
C GLY A 287 13.48 26.64 -2.07
N LYS A 288 12.58 25.82 -1.54
CA LYS A 288 12.85 24.43 -1.16
C LYS A 288 12.73 23.49 -2.36
N THR A 289 13.56 22.43 -2.37
CA THR A 289 13.43 21.32 -3.30
C THR A 289 12.99 20.09 -2.50
N LEU A 290 11.88 19.47 -2.91
CA LEU A 290 11.39 18.24 -2.30
C LEU A 290 11.79 17.05 -3.17
N LEU A 291 12.14 15.96 -2.51
CA LEU A 291 12.25 14.63 -3.08
C LEU A 291 10.87 13.96 -3.00
N VAL A 292 10.42 13.33 -4.08
CA VAL A 292 9.18 12.57 -4.11
C VAL A 292 9.48 11.21 -4.72
N THR A 293 9.21 10.14 -3.97
CA THR A 293 9.44 8.76 -4.42
C THR A 293 8.12 8.06 -4.68
N PHE A 294 8.06 7.31 -5.77
CA PHE A 294 6.92 6.54 -6.21
C PHE A 294 7.30 5.06 -6.29
N LEU A 295 6.65 4.23 -5.48
CA LEU A 295 6.86 2.78 -5.46
C LEU A 295 5.58 2.07 -5.91
N PRO A 296 5.63 1.26 -6.99
CA PRO A 296 4.47 0.52 -7.44
C PRO A 296 4.11 -0.58 -6.45
N VAL A 297 2.82 -0.71 -6.16
CA VAL A 297 2.27 -1.80 -5.36
C VAL A 297 1.49 -2.72 -6.27
N LYS A 298 2.04 -3.92 -6.47
CA LYS A 298 1.38 -4.96 -7.27
C LYS A 298 0.37 -5.71 -6.41
N ASN A 299 -0.78 -6.00 -6.99
CA ASN A 299 -1.77 -6.85 -6.36
C ASN A 299 -1.42 -8.35 -6.49
N VAL A 300 -2.21 -9.20 -5.87
CA VAL A 300 -2.04 -10.67 -5.90
C VAL A 300 -2.09 -11.28 -7.31
N LYS A 301 -2.51 -10.51 -8.33
CA LYS A 301 -2.48 -10.88 -9.76
C LYS A 301 -1.20 -10.42 -10.46
N GLY A 302 -0.28 -9.74 -9.77
CA GLY A 302 0.94 -9.18 -10.35
C GLY A 302 0.76 -7.84 -11.09
N VAL A 303 -0.44 -7.27 -11.09
CA VAL A 303 -0.76 -5.99 -11.75
C VAL A 303 -0.46 -4.83 -10.81
N THR A 304 0.14 -3.75 -11.32
CA THR A 304 0.33 -2.51 -10.55
C THR A 304 -1.04 -1.89 -10.27
N ALA A 305 -1.48 -2.01 -9.03
CA ALA A 305 -2.81 -1.56 -8.58
C ALA A 305 -2.76 -0.21 -7.85
N ALA A 306 -1.58 0.18 -7.40
CA ALA A 306 -1.39 1.40 -6.63
C ALA A 306 0.06 1.87 -6.65
N TYR A 307 0.26 3.08 -6.11
CA TYR A 307 1.57 3.61 -5.77
C TYR A 307 1.63 4.04 -4.31
N PHE A 308 2.66 3.59 -3.62
CA PHE A 308 3.08 4.16 -2.34
C PHE A 308 3.97 5.35 -2.64
N VAL A 309 3.59 6.54 -2.17
CA VAL A 309 4.30 7.79 -2.46
C VAL A 309 4.81 8.38 -1.16
N SER A 310 6.10 8.67 -1.10
CA SER A 310 6.75 9.29 0.05
C SER A 310 7.35 10.64 -0.27
N LEU A 311 7.26 11.55 0.70
CA LEU A 311 7.92 12.84 0.71
C LEU A 311 8.73 12.92 2.02
N PRO A 312 10.03 12.59 1.99
CA PRO A 312 10.92 12.74 3.13
C PRO A 312 11.01 14.19 3.62
N GLY A 313 11.16 14.36 4.94
CA GLY A 313 11.37 15.65 5.58
C GLY A 313 12.76 16.22 5.36
#